data_04d44805264e7076331a474af56e9770
#
_entry.id   04d44805264e7076331a474af56e9770
#
_cell.length_a   1.000
_cell.length_b   1.000
_cell.length_c   1.000
_cell.angle_alpha   90.00
_cell.angle_beta   90.00
_cell.angle_gamma   90.00
#
_symmetry.space_group_name_H-M   'P 1'
#
loop_
_entity.id
_entity.type
_entity.pdbx_description
1 polymer ?
#
loop_
_entity_poly.entity_id
_entity_poly.type
_entity_poly.pdbx_seq_one_letter_code
_entity_poly.pdbx_strand_id
1 'polypeptide(L)'
;HVRTLQATRRRATLAATVLETIVTLTDDAVLMFDRLLGQMFRREQNGADTALKRDRRTINGKIRLLARLGDALLTAKVSGGDIGAAVEAVVGWDDLGREVDEARKLIRPDAVDPVTIAATNYPVLRQVGPLFIASFTFGAVPACHTLARAVAIMRDLHLGRLKKLPPDTPVAFIRQAWRRAIGPGIPDRRVYEFCVLVELRDRLRAGDMWVEGSRRYRAVEQQLIPGPVFATMRAAGPLPIPAPDTADAWLAERRTRLARRLAEVERKAETDTLEDVQLSLGKLRISPLKAVTPAEADSALAPLYAHLPAIRITDLLAEVDRWTGFSQCFTHLQSGRVADEPRAILTAVLADA
;
A
#
# COMPACT_ATOMS: atom_id res chain seq x y z
N HIS A 1 -41.36 7.96 4.32
CA HIS A 1 -41.72 6.56 4.06
C HIS A 1 -41.79 5.72 5.36
N VAL A 2 -40.78 5.75 6.25
CA VAL A 2 -40.79 4.95 7.50
C VAL A 2 -41.94 5.28 8.43
N ARG A 3 -42.40 6.54 8.46
CA ARG A 3 -43.54 7.00 9.30
C ARG A 3 -44.87 6.37 8.89
N THR A 4 -45.05 5.97 7.63
CA THR A 4 -46.28 5.39 7.10
C THR A 4 -46.38 3.88 7.27
N LEU A 5 -45.32 3.23 7.73
CA LEU A 5 -45.30 1.79 7.95
C LEU A 5 -46.05 1.40 9.23
N GLN A 6 -46.64 0.20 9.24
CA GLN A 6 -47.19 -0.41 10.47
C GLN A 6 -46.11 -0.47 11.56
N ALA A 7 -46.51 -0.38 12.82
CA ALA A 7 -45.63 -0.24 13.97
C ALA A 7 -44.50 -1.29 14.01
N THR A 8 -44.83 -2.56 13.80
CA THR A 8 -43.86 -3.68 13.82
C THR A 8 -42.87 -3.57 12.67
N ARG A 9 -43.36 -3.34 11.45
CA ARG A 9 -42.54 -3.16 10.25
C ARG A 9 -41.63 -1.91 10.35
N ARG A 10 -42.16 -0.82 10.91
CA ARG A 10 -41.42 0.40 11.17
C ARG A 10 -40.25 0.16 12.13
N ARG A 11 -40.49 -0.55 13.26
CA ARG A 11 -39.43 -0.90 14.22
C ARG A 11 -38.34 -1.77 13.58
N ALA A 12 -38.75 -2.81 12.84
CA ALA A 12 -37.82 -3.69 12.15
C ALA A 12 -36.98 -2.92 11.11
N THR A 13 -37.62 -2.05 10.32
CA THR A 13 -36.89 -1.21 9.33
C THR A 13 -35.91 -0.26 10.01
N LEU A 14 -36.32 0.42 11.11
CA LEU A 14 -35.43 1.30 11.86
C LEU A 14 -34.27 0.54 12.47
N ALA A 15 -34.49 -0.62 13.08
CA ALA A 15 -33.43 -1.45 13.65
C ALA A 15 -32.44 -1.89 12.56
N ALA A 16 -32.93 -2.40 11.43
CA ALA A 16 -32.08 -2.79 10.30
C ALA A 16 -31.27 -1.60 9.74
N THR A 17 -31.93 -0.43 9.61
CA THR A 17 -31.22 0.79 9.14
C THR A 17 -30.14 1.22 10.11
N VAL A 18 -30.40 1.20 11.42
CA VAL A 18 -29.41 1.57 12.44
C VAL A 18 -28.22 0.59 12.40
N LEU A 19 -28.47 -0.72 12.35
CA LEU A 19 -27.41 -1.71 12.26
C LEU A 19 -26.57 -1.53 11.00
N GLU A 20 -27.20 -1.35 9.84
CA GLU A 20 -26.50 -1.11 8.58
C GLU A 20 -25.69 0.18 8.62
N THR A 21 -26.25 1.25 9.20
CA THR A 21 -25.54 2.53 9.34
C THR A 21 -24.31 2.39 10.23
N ILE A 22 -24.42 1.67 11.36
CA ILE A 22 -23.27 1.41 12.25
C ILE A 22 -22.14 0.71 11.49
N VAL A 23 -22.47 -0.36 10.75
CA VAL A 23 -21.48 -1.11 9.96
C VAL A 23 -20.83 -0.24 8.90
N THR A 24 -21.64 0.53 8.15
CA THR A 24 -21.15 1.40 7.09
C THR A 24 -20.25 2.50 7.65
N LEU A 25 -20.66 3.17 8.72
CA LEU A 25 -19.85 4.21 9.37
C LEU A 25 -18.53 3.64 9.93
N THR A 26 -18.55 2.42 10.46
CA THR A 26 -17.34 1.74 10.91
C THR A 26 -16.38 1.52 9.75
N ASP A 27 -16.86 0.97 8.64
CA ASP A 27 -16.04 0.73 7.44
C ASP A 27 -15.48 2.03 6.84
N ASP A 28 -16.31 3.08 6.78
CA ASP A 28 -15.92 4.40 6.25
C ASP A 28 -14.89 5.08 7.14
N ALA A 29 -15.01 4.96 8.47
CA ALA A 29 -14.02 5.53 9.39
C ALA A 29 -12.65 4.86 9.26
N VAL A 30 -12.61 3.52 9.09
CA VAL A 30 -11.36 2.79 8.84
C VAL A 30 -10.78 3.17 7.49
N LEU A 31 -11.59 3.30 6.45
CA LEU A 31 -11.15 3.72 5.12
C LEU A 31 -10.61 5.16 5.14
N MET A 32 -11.25 6.05 5.87
CA MET A 32 -10.80 7.44 6.02
C MET A 32 -9.46 7.49 6.75
N PHE A 33 -9.26 6.69 7.79
CA PHE A 33 -8.00 6.54 8.50
C PHE A 33 -6.88 6.03 7.56
N ASP A 34 -7.14 5.00 6.75
CA ASP A 34 -6.21 4.49 5.74
C ASP A 34 -5.81 5.57 4.73
N ARG A 35 -6.79 6.30 4.20
CA ARG A 35 -6.55 7.41 3.25
C ARG A 35 -5.74 8.54 3.84
N LEU A 36 -6.02 8.91 5.09
CA LEU A 36 -5.31 9.96 5.81
C LEU A 36 -3.82 9.64 5.91
N LEU A 37 -3.48 8.45 6.43
CA LEU A 37 -2.09 8.01 6.53
C LEU A 37 -1.44 7.87 5.14
N GLY A 38 -2.15 7.33 4.17
CA GLY A 38 -1.66 7.22 2.80
C GLY A 38 -1.36 8.58 2.15
N GLN A 39 -2.12 9.62 2.46
CA GLN A 39 -1.84 10.99 1.99
C GLN A 39 -0.61 11.59 2.65
N MET A 40 -0.36 11.31 3.94
CA MET A 40 0.85 11.77 4.62
C MET A 40 2.11 11.24 3.94
N PHE A 41 2.16 9.95 3.66
CA PHE A 41 3.28 9.34 2.93
C PHE A 41 3.46 9.92 1.52
N ARG A 42 2.37 10.08 0.78
CA ARG A 42 2.43 10.66 -0.58
C ARG A 42 2.93 12.10 -0.58
N ARG A 43 2.53 12.92 0.39
CA ARG A 43 3.01 14.30 0.52
C ARG A 43 4.51 14.35 0.76
N GLU A 44 5.03 13.50 1.64
CA GLU A 44 6.48 13.42 1.91
C GLU A 44 7.25 12.92 0.68
N GLN A 45 6.77 11.89 -0.01
CA GLN A 45 7.38 11.42 -1.25
C GLN A 45 7.38 12.51 -2.32
N ASN A 46 6.25 13.16 -2.57
CA ASN A 46 6.14 14.24 -3.54
C ASN A 46 7.02 15.44 -3.15
N GLY A 47 7.13 15.75 -1.87
CA GLY A 47 8.04 16.76 -1.34
C GLY A 47 9.51 16.42 -1.63
N ALA A 48 9.90 15.16 -1.37
CA ALA A 48 11.23 14.64 -1.65
C ALA A 48 11.55 14.68 -3.16
N ASP A 49 10.60 14.24 -4.01
CA ASP A 49 10.74 14.27 -5.47
C ASP A 49 10.86 15.71 -6.02
N THR A 50 10.07 16.63 -5.47
CA THR A 50 10.11 18.04 -5.87
C THR A 50 11.44 18.68 -5.48
N ALA A 51 11.91 18.39 -4.27
CA ALA A 51 13.21 18.86 -3.81
C ALA A 51 14.36 18.24 -4.65
N LEU A 52 14.28 16.94 -5.00
CA LEU A 52 15.25 16.31 -5.90
C LEU A 52 15.29 16.97 -7.28
N LYS A 53 14.12 17.28 -7.85
CA LYS A 53 14.03 18.01 -9.13
C LYS A 53 14.66 19.38 -9.05
N ARG A 54 14.41 20.11 -7.96
CA ARG A 54 15.01 21.45 -7.73
C ARG A 54 16.52 21.36 -7.60
N ASP A 55 17.01 20.39 -6.84
CA ASP A 55 18.43 20.26 -6.52
C ASP A 55 19.22 19.50 -7.59
N ARG A 56 18.56 19.02 -8.65
CA ARG A 56 19.15 18.20 -9.72
C ARG A 56 20.40 18.80 -10.36
N ARG A 57 20.41 20.12 -10.60
CA ARG A 57 21.59 20.78 -11.18
C ARG A 57 22.77 20.74 -10.24
N THR A 58 22.55 21.04 -8.97
CA THR A 58 23.56 21.01 -7.91
C THR A 58 24.11 19.60 -7.72
N ILE A 59 23.24 18.61 -7.63
CA ILE A 59 23.61 17.18 -7.51
C ILE A 59 24.48 16.76 -8.71
N ASN A 60 24.07 17.07 -9.93
CA ASN A 60 24.86 16.77 -11.13
C ASN A 60 26.21 17.50 -11.15
N GLY A 61 26.27 18.73 -10.64
CA GLY A 61 27.52 19.46 -10.45
C GLY A 61 28.48 18.72 -9.51
N LYS A 62 27.99 18.25 -8.37
CA LYS A 62 28.79 17.50 -7.40
C LYS A 62 29.25 16.15 -7.95
N ILE A 63 28.39 15.44 -8.71
CA ILE A 63 28.77 14.19 -9.37
C ILE A 63 29.88 14.42 -10.41
N ARG A 64 29.79 15.50 -11.21
CA ARG A 64 30.84 15.83 -12.19
C ARG A 64 32.16 16.19 -11.52
N LEU A 65 32.10 16.91 -10.40
CA LEU A 65 33.29 17.22 -9.61
C LEU A 65 33.93 15.93 -9.06
N LEU A 66 33.13 15.04 -8.50
CA LEU A 66 33.59 13.73 -8.00
C LEU A 66 34.23 12.90 -9.12
N ALA A 67 33.65 12.86 -10.32
CA ALA A 67 34.20 12.15 -11.46
C ALA A 67 35.57 12.75 -11.86
N ARG A 68 35.69 14.07 -11.99
CA ARG A 68 36.92 14.75 -12.31
C ARG A 68 38.03 14.51 -11.27
N LEU A 69 37.67 14.55 -9.98
CA LEU A 69 38.60 14.22 -8.90
C LEU A 69 39.04 12.73 -8.96
N GLY A 70 38.10 11.82 -9.21
CA GLY A 70 38.40 10.41 -9.38
C GLY A 70 39.37 10.16 -10.54
N ASP A 71 39.12 10.76 -11.69
CA ASP A 71 39.99 10.65 -12.88
C ASP A 71 41.39 11.19 -12.60
N ALA A 72 41.49 12.36 -11.95
CA ALA A 72 42.78 12.99 -11.60
C ALA A 72 43.58 12.11 -10.61
N LEU A 73 42.92 11.55 -9.59
CA LEU A 73 43.53 10.65 -8.61
C LEU A 73 44.03 9.33 -9.26
N LEU A 74 43.21 8.75 -10.13
CA LEU A 74 43.56 7.53 -10.85
C LEU A 74 44.77 7.77 -11.80
N THR A 75 44.76 8.91 -12.49
CA THR A 75 45.88 9.31 -13.38
C THR A 75 47.16 9.55 -12.58
N ALA A 76 47.11 10.29 -11.47
CA ALA A 76 48.25 10.51 -10.59
C ALA A 76 48.83 9.20 -10.03
N LYS A 77 47.95 8.26 -9.64
CA LYS A 77 48.36 6.93 -9.16
C LYS A 77 49.11 6.13 -10.24
N VAL A 78 48.64 6.17 -11.49
CA VAL A 78 49.26 5.43 -12.60
C VAL A 78 50.58 6.05 -13.01
N SER A 79 50.67 7.40 -13.04
CA SER A 79 51.88 8.12 -13.42
C SER A 79 52.91 8.27 -12.30
N GLY A 80 52.59 7.87 -11.07
CA GLY A 80 53.46 8.08 -9.90
C GLY A 80 53.57 9.54 -9.48
N GLY A 81 52.60 10.37 -9.89
CA GLY A 81 52.54 11.80 -9.58
C GLY A 81 52.06 12.12 -8.16
N ASP A 82 52.22 13.38 -7.74
CA ASP A 82 51.71 13.84 -6.44
C ASP A 82 50.17 13.91 -6.43
N ILE A 83 49.58 13.13 -5.53
CA ILE A 83 48.13 13.07 -5.33
C ILE A 83 47.59 14.42 -4.85
N GLY A 84 48.34 15.14 -3.97
CA GLY A 84 47.95 16.44 -3.46
C GLY A 84 47.86 17.47 -4.55
N ALA A 85 48.87 17.52 -5.42
CA ALA A 85 48.90 18.43 -6.59
C ALA A 85 47.78 18.09 -7.60
N ALA A 86 47.46 16.82 -7.78
CA ALA A 86 46.37 16.38 -8.65
C ALA A 86 44.99 16.82 -8.15
N VAL A 87 44.75 16.82 -6.84
CA VAL A 87 43.53 17.37 -6.24
C VAL A 87 43.45 18.86 -6.39
N GLU A 88 44.56 19.57 -6.05
CA GLU A 88 44.65 21.02 -6.13
C GLU A 88 44.39 21.53 -7.54
N ALA A 89 44.84 20.81 -8.58
CA ALA A 89 44.61 21.15 -9.98
C ALA A 89 43.14 21.06 -10.41
N VAL A 90 42.34 20.23 -9.74
CA VAL A 90 40.89 20.06 -10.04
C VAL A 90 40.03 21.00 -9.22
N VAL A 91 40.37 21.14 -7.94
CA VAL A 91 39.67 21.99 -6.97
C VAL A 91 40.61 22.27 -5.80
N GLY A 92 40.75 23.55 -5.38
CA GLY A 92 41.55 23.91 -4.22
C GLY A 92 41.07 23.22 -2.94
N TRP A 93 41.98 22.91 -2.01
CA TRP A 93 41.64 22.18 -0.78
C TRP A 93 40.55 22.84 0.06
N ASP A 94 40.57 24.18 0.15
CA ASP A 94 39.53 24.95 0.85
C ASP A 94 38.17 24.85 0.16
N ASP A 95 38.20 24.89 -1.17
CA ASP A 95 36.99 24.73 -1.98
C ASP A 95 36.46 23.29 -1.90
N LEU A 96 37.35 22.29 -1.90
CA LEU A 96 36.96 20.89 -1.74
C LEU A 96 36.25 20.67 -0.42
N GLY A 97 36.74 21.27 0.68
CA GLY A 97 36.07 21.18 1.98
C GLY A 97 34.63 21.70 1.94
N ARG A 98 34.43 22.87 1.31
CA ARG A 98 33.08 23.44 1.12
C ARG A 98 32.20 22.59 0.22
N GLU A 99 32.74 22.07 -0.87
CA GLU A 99 32.05 21.19 -1.82
C GLU A 99 31.58 19.89 -1.16
N VAL A 100 32.40 19.30 -0.29
CA VAL A 100 32.07 18.10 0.48
C VAL A 100 30.96 18.40 1.48
N ASP A 101 31.01 19.51 2.21
CA ASP A 101 29.98 19.89 3.17
C ASP A 101 28.64 20.20 2.49
N GLU A 102 28.67 20.80 1.32
CA GLU A 102 27.48 20.99 0.50
C GLU A 102 26.92 19.66 -0.02
N ALA A 103 27.80 18.76 -0.48
CA ALA A 103 27.40 17.43 -0.92
C ALA A 103 26.73 16.64 0.21
N ARG A 104 27.28 16.72 1.44
CA ARG A 104 26.67 16.09 2.65
C ARG A 104 25.24 16.58 2.91
N LYS A 105 24.97 17.88 2.67
CA LYS A 105 23.61 18.44 2.84
C LYS A 105 22.62 17.93 1.78
N LEU A 106 23.12 17.44 0.64
CA LEU A 106 22.31 16.88 -0.44
C LEU A 106 22.03 15.37 -0.26
N ILE A 107 22.80 14.70 0.62
CA ILE A 107 22.57 13.28 0.95
C ILE A 107 21.22 13.14 1.65
N ARG A 108 20.36 12.33 1.08
CA ARG A 108 19.03 12.03 1.62
C ARG A 108 18.97 10.57 2.03
N PRO A 109 18.22 10.23 3.07
CA PRO A 109 18.01 8.83 3.43
C PRO A 109 17.26 8.12 2.29
N ASP A 110 17.67 6.88 2.00
CA ASP A 110 17.07 6.02 0.96
C ASP A 110 15.59 5.68 1.23
N ALA A 111 15.14 5.86 2.47
CA ALA A 111 13.78 5.60 2.91
C ALA A 111 13.22 6.81 3.64
N VAL A 112 11.90 6.95 3.55
CA VAL A 112 11.18 8.00 4.27
C VAL A 112 11.40 7.83 5.77
N ASP A 113 11.97 8.87 6.42
CA ASP A 113 12.26 8.86 7.84
C ASP A 113 10.97 9.03 8.66
N PRO A 114 10.60 8.03 9.50
CA PRO A 114 9.39 8.09 10.31
C PRO A 114 9.42 9.23 11.34
N VAL A 115 10.60 9.63 11.78
CA VAL A 115 10.75 10.73 12.76
C VAL A 115 10.35 12.05 12.11
N THR A 116 10.80 12.30 10.89
CA THR A 116 10.44 13.50 10.12
C THR A 116 8.95 13.52 9.79
N ILE A 117 8.39 12.38 9.31
CA ILE A 117 6.94 12.31 9.02
C ILE A 117 6.12 12.53 10.28
N ALA A 118 6.51 11.89 11.39
CA ALA A 118 5.82 12.05 12.65
C ALA A 118 5.86 13.51 13.12
N ALA A 119 7.03 14.15 13.06
CA ALA A 119 7.18 15.55 13.48
C ALA A 119 6.28 16.49 12.65
N THR A 120 6.28 16.34 11.34
CA THR A 120 5.51 17.18 10.40
C THR A 120 4.00 16.98 10.53
N ASN A 121 3.55 15.73 10.69
CA ASN A 121 2.12 15.38 10.61
C ASN A 121 1.47 15.13 11.98
N TYR A 122 2.23 15.23 13.07
CA TYR A 122 1.71 14.94 14.41
C TYR A 122 0.47 15.76 14.83
N PRO A 123 0.33 17.05 14.48
CA PRO A 123 -0.88 17.79 14.80
C PRO A 123 -2.15 17.15 14.23
N VAL A 124 -2.09 16.64 13.00
CA VAL A 124 -3.21 15.96 12.33
C VAL A 124 -3.44 14.57 12.95
N LEU A 125 -2.36 13.82 13.18
CA LEU A 125 -2.44 12.50 13.83
C LEU A 125 -3.07 12.58 15.22
N ARG A 126 -2.73 13.59 15.99
CA ARG A 126 -3.27 13.80 17.34
C ARG A 126 -4.78 14.10 17.33
N GLN A 127 -5.31 14.66 16.27
CA GLN A 127 -6.76 14.88 16.13
C GLN A 127 -7.53 13.60 15.84
N VAL A 128 -6.96 12.71 15.03
CA VAL A 128 -7.65 11.52 14.52
C VAL A 128 -7.26 10.24 15.26
N GLY A 129 -5.99 10.04 15.54
CA GLY A 129 -5.45 8.80 16.12
C GLY A 129 -6.08 8.41 17.46
N PRO A 130 -6.17 9.32 18.45
CA PRO A 130 -6.79 9.03 19.73
C PRO A 130 -8.24 8.61 19.62
N LEU A 131 -9.02 9.32 18.80
CA LEU A 131 -10.44 9.02 18.56
C LEU A 131 -10.59 7.67 17.87
N PHE A 132 -9.77 7.39 16.86
CA PHE A 132 -9.80 6.12 16.15
C PHE A 132 -9.48 4.93 17.07
N ILE A 133 -8.40 5.00 17.85
CA ILE A 133 -8.02 3.94 18.79
C ILE A 133 -9.05 3.76 19.89
N ALA A 134 -9.68 4.83 20.37
CA ALA A 134 -10.68 4.77 21.42
C ALA A 134 -12.03 4.22 20.97
N SER A 135 -12.43 4.53 19.72
CA SER A 135 -13.77 4.20 19.19
C SER A 135 -13.93 2.76 18.77
N PHE A 136 -12.86 2.05 18.43
CA PHE A 136 -12.96 0.71 17.86
C PHE A 136 -12.28 -0.35 18.74
N THR A 137 -12.86 -1.55 18.76
CA THR A 137 -12.24 -2.75 19.32
C THR A 137 -11.50 -3.48 18.21
N PHE A 138 -10.21 -3.74 18.42
CA PHE A 138 -9.35 -4.42 17.46
C PHE A 138 -9.08 -5.85 17.91
N GLY A 139 -9.28 -6.80 16.99
CA GLY A 139 -8.79 -8.14 17.11
C GLY A 139 -7.50 -8.33 16.30
N ALA A 140 -6.74 -9.37 16.60
CA ALA A 140 -5.46 -9.64 15.97
C ALA A 140 -5.14 -11.13 15.91
N VAL A 141 -4.46 -11.57 14.86
CA VAL A 141 -3.86 -12.91 14.80
C VAL A 141 -2.70 -13.01 15.81
N PRO A 142 -2.29 -14.23 16.23
CA PRO A 142 -1.20 -14.41 17.20
C PRO A 142 0.09 -13.68 16.84
N ALA A 143 0.45 -13.62 15.56
CA ALA A 143 1.64 -12.91 15.08
C ALA A 143 1.62 -11.39 15.32
N CYS A 144 0.44 -10.80 15.52
CA CYS A 144 0.25 -9.37 15.73
C CYS A 144 0.03 -8.98 17.21
N HIS A 145 0.24 -9.89 18.17
CA HIS A 145 0.03 -9.61 19.60
C HIS A 145 0.85 -8.43 20.13
N THR A 146 2.08 -8.25 19.65
CA THR A 146 2.93 -7.14 20.04
C THR A 146 2.36 -5.79 19.63
N LEU A 147 1.77 -5.72 18.42
CA LEU A 147 1.08 -4.53 17.93
C LEU A 147 -0.25 -4.31 18.66
N ALA A 148 -1.02 -5.37 18.90
CA ALA A 148 -2.27 -5.27 19.65
C ALA A 148 -2.04 -4.72 21.07
N ARG A 149 -0.96 -5.17 21.74
CA ARG A 149 -0.52 -4.59 23.02
C ARG A 149 -0.11 -3.11 22.90
N ALA A 150 0.58 -2.75 21.81
CA ALA A 150 0.94 -1.36 21.55
C ALA A 150 -0.30 -0.47 21.37
N VAL A 151 -1.31 -0.93 20.63
CA VAL A 151 -2.60 -0.24 20.47
C VAL A 151 -3.31 -0.07 21.80
N ALA A 152 -3.28 -1.08 22.69
CA ALA A 152 -3.86 -0.99 24.03
C ALA A 152 -3.13 0.06 24.92
N ILE A 153 -1.79 0.09 24.89
CA ILE A 153 -0.99 1.10 25.59
C ILE A 153 -1.33 2.50 25.06
N MET A 154 -1.44 2.69 23.75
CA MET A 154 -1.82 3.98 23.16
C MET A 154 -3.23 4.40 23.59
N ARG A 155 -4.17 3.46 23.64
CA ARG A 155 -5.53 3.71 24.15
C ARG A 155 -5.48 4.22 25.60
N ASP A 156 -4.71 3.58 26.47
CA ASP A 156 -4.60 3.96 27.86
C ASP A 156 -3.92 5.32 28.05
N LEU A 157 -2.93 5.66 27.20
CA LEU A 157 -2.32 6.98 27.15
C LEU A 157 -3.32 8.07 26.72
N HIS A 158 -4.16 7.78 25.71
CA HIS A 158 -5.17 8.73 25.22
C HIS A 158 -6.31 8.92 26.21
N LEU A 159 -6.69 7.87 26.92
CA LEU A 159 -7.70 7.95 27.98
C LEU A 159 -7.17 8.51 29.30
N GLY A 160 -5.87 8.87 29.37
CA GLY A 160 -5.24 9.43 30.57
C GLY A 160 -4.99 8.41 31.69
N ARG A 161 -5.15 7.10 31.42
CA ARG A 161 -4.84 6.03 32.37
C ARG A 161 -3.34 5.85 32.57
N LEU A 162 -2.57 6.14 31.51
CA LEU A 162 -1.12 6.20 31.53
C LEU A 162 -0.66 7.64 31.24
N LYS A 163 0.39 8.10 31.95
CA LYS A 163 0.99 9.42 31.72
C LYS A 163 2.17 9.37 30.74
N LYS A 164 2.89 8.25 30.72
CA LYS A 164 4.08 8.02 29.88
C LYS A 164 4.07 6.60 29.35
N LEU A 165 4.85 6.35 28.30
CA LEU A 165 5.10 5.01 27.79
C LEU A 165 5.77 4.15 28.87
N PRO A 166 5.27 2.93 29.15
CA PRO A 166 5.90 1.99 30.09
C PRO A 166 7.29 1.56 29.63
N PRO A 167 8.18 1.16 30.55
CA PRO A 167 9.52 0.68 30.19
C PRO A 167 9.52 -0.57 29.31
N ASP A 168 8.48 -1.41 29.42
CA ASP A 168 8.28 -2.64 28.66
C ASP A 168 7.43 -2.45 27.41
N THR A 169 7.37 -1.21 26.90
CA THR A 169 6.63 -0.87 25.68
C THR A 169 7.11 -1.72 24.50
N PRO A 170 6.20 -2.45 23.81
CA PRO A 170 6.59 -3.31 22.71
C PRO A 170 7.05 -2.49 21.51
N VAL A 171 8.24 -2.79 21.01
CA VAL A 171 8.82 -2.17 19.80
C VAL A 171 9.08 -3.19 18.70
N ALA A 172 8.82 -4.49 18.95
CA ALA A 172 9.15 -5.57 18.03
C ALA A 172 8.40 -5.49 16.69
N PHE A 173 7.21 -4.90 16.67
CA PHE A 173 6.40 -4.69 15.47
C PHE A 173 6.95 -3.59 14.55
N ILE A 174 7.79 -2.67 15.07
CA ILE A 174 8.35 -1.58 14.28
C ILE A 174 9.33 -2.12 13.26
N ARG A 175 9.22 -1.70 12.00
CA ARG A 175 10.06 -2.13 10.88
C ARG A 175 11.54 -1.89 11.16
N GLN A 176 12.40 -2.80 10.75
CA GLN A 176 13.83 -2.74 11.04
C GLN A 176 14.49 -1.43 10.57
N ALA A 177 14.12 -0.94 9.39
CA ALA A 177 14.62 0.34 8.88
C ALA A 177 14.26 1.51 9.82
N TRP A 178 13.04 1.52 10.36
CA TRP A 178 12.57 2.56 11.27
C TRP A 178 13.18 2.44 12.67
N ARG A 179 13.43 1.21 13.15
CA ARG A 179 14.14 1.00 14.41
C ARG A 179 15.54 1.60 14.41
N ARG A 180 16.23 1.54 13.27
CA ARG A 180 17.54 2.17 13.11
C ARG A 180 17.47 3.71 13.21
N ALA A 181 16.45 4.31 12.63
CA ALA A 181 16.24 5.75 12.68
C ALA A 181 15.80 6.24 14.08
N ILE A 182 15.00 5.44 14.79
CA ILE A 182 14.51 5.77 16.15
C ILE A 182 15.61 5.60 17.20
N GLY A 183 16.58 4.72 16.96
CA GLY A 183 17.64 4.40 17.92
C GLY A 183 17.23 3.41 19.01
N PRO A 184 18.15 3.10 19.95
CA PRO A 184 17.91 2.17 21.04
C PRO A 184 17.06 2.81 22.15
N GLY A 185 16.22 2.00 22.79
CA GLY A 185 15.41 2.41 23.95
C GLY A 185 13.93 2.63 23.64
N ILE A 186 13.26 3.36 24.54
CA ILE A 186 11.85 3.71 24.38
C ILE A 186 11.76 4.90 23.43
N PRO A 187 11.02 4.79 22.31
CA PRO A 187 10.87 5.89 21.36
C PRO A 187 10.20 7.11 21.99
N ASP A 188 10.45 8.29 21.42
CA ASP A 188 9.58 9.44 21.67
C ASP A 188 8.11 9.07 21.42
N ARG A 189 7.22 9.54 22.30
CA ARG A 189 5.79 9.21 22.23
C ARG A 189 5.19 9.50 20.84
N ARG A 190 5.58 10.60 20.21
CA ARG A 190 5.01 11.03 18.91
C ARG A 190 5.41 10.06 17.81
N VAL A 191 6.68 9.67 17.82
CA VAL A 191 7.23 8.72 16.86
C VAL A 191 6.63 7.34 17.08
N TYR A 192 6.50 6.92 18.35
CA TYR A 192 5.89 5.64 18.69
C TYR A 192 4.42 5.57 18.24
N GLU A 193 3.63 6.60 18.53
CA GLU A 193 2.24 6.72 18.10
C GLU A 193 2.11 6.62 16.59
N PHE A 194 2.97 7.34 15.85
CA PHE A 194 3.01 7.25 14.40
C PHE A 194 3.30 5.82 13.91
N CYS A 195 4.32 5.15 14.49
CA CYS A 195 4.65 3.78 14.14
C CYS A 195 3.49 2.81 14.41
N VAL A 196 2.81 2.95 15.56
CA VAL A 196 1.65 2.13 15.91
C VAL A 196 0.52 2.33 14.92
N LEU A 197 0.18 3.58 14.58
CA LEU A 197 -0.92 3.89 13.66
C LEU A 197 -0.64 3.39 12.23
N VAL A 198 0.59 3.53 11.76
CA VAL A 198 0.99 3.05 10.43
C VAL A 198 0.95 1.53 10.35
N GLU A 199 1.53 0.85 11.34
CA GLU A 199 1.52 -0.62 11.33
C GLU A 199 0.10 -1.16 11.54
N LEU A 200 -0.73 -0.53 12.38
CA LEU A 200 -2.14 -0.87 12.53
C LEU A 200 -2.89 -0.77 11.18
N ARG A 201 -2.69 0.33 10.46
CA ARG A 201 -3.24 0.50 9.12
C ARG A 201 -2.84 -0.65 8.19
N ASP A 202 -1.56 -0.97 8.14
CA ASP A 202 -1.03 -1.98 7.23
C ASP A 202 -1.54 -3.39 7.61
N ARG A 203 -1.68 -3.69 8.91
CA ARG A 203 -2.27 -4.96 9.38
C ARG A 203 -3.77 -5.05 9.18
N LEU A 204 -4.50 -3.94 9.28
CA LEU A 204 -5.92 -3.90 8.90
C LEU A 204 -6.10 -4.15 7.38
N ARG A 205 -5.22 -3.62 6.55
CA ARG A 205 -5.23 -3.89 5.10
C ARG A 205 -4.86 -5.32 4.75
N ALA A 206 -3.92 -5.90 5.48
CA ALA A 206 -3.49 -7.29 5.31
C ALA A 206 -4.52 -8.31 5.84
N GLY A 207 -5.44 -7.90 6.71
CA GLY A 207 -6.37 -8.80 7.41
C GLY A 207 -5.77 -9.50 8.63
N ASP A 208 -4.53 -9.16 9.01
CA ASP A 208 -3.86 -9.68 10.22
C ASP A 208 -4.45 -9.09 11.51
N MET A 209 -5.03 -7.90 11.40
CA MET A 209 -5.85 -7.27 12.43
C MET A 209 -7.20 -6.89 11.84
N TRP A 210 -8.22 -6.83 12.68
CA TRP A 210 -9.58 -6.49 12.26
C TRP A 210 -10.28 -5.57 13.24
N VAL A 211 -11.40 -4.99 12.82
CA VAL A 211 -12.25 -4.14 13.64
C VAL A 211 -13.55 -4.88 13.90
N GLU A 212 -13.92 -5.03 15.18
CA GLU A 212 -15.18 -5.63 15.56
C GLU A 212 -16.35 -4.78 15.06
N GLY A 213 -17.36 -5.45 14.50
CA GLY A 213 -18.52 -4.78 13.90
C GLY A 213 -18.31 -4.25 12.48
N SER A 214 -17.08 -4.30 11.94
CA SER A 214 -16.80 -4.00 10.53
C SER A 214 -17.24 -5.15 9.63
N ARG A 215 -17.76 -4.85 8.46
CA ARG A 215 -18.01 -5.81 7.39
C ARG A 215 -16.77 -5.99 6.52
N ARG A 216 -16.11 -4.89 6.21
CA ARG A 216 -14.97 -4.85 5.30
C ARG A 216 -13.66 -5.26 5.96
N TYR A 217 -13.48 -4.86 7.23
CA TYR A 217 -12.26 -5.10 8.02
C TYR A 217 -12.53 -6.12 9.14
N ARG A 218 -13.31 -7.16 8.87
CA ARG A 218 -13.57 -8.29 9.79
C ARG A 218 -12.45 -9.32 9.68
N ALA A 219 -12.37 -10.22 10.66
CA ALA A 219 -11.45 -11.35 10.63
C ALA A 219 -11.62 -12.17 9.34
N VAL A 220 -10.50 -12.62 8.76
CA VAL A 220 -10.50 -13.41 7.51
C VAL A 220 -11.32 -14.68 7.68
N GLU A 221 -11.25 -15.33 8.85
CA GLU A 221 -12.01 -16.54 9.16
C GLU A 221 -13.52 -16.33 9.07
N GLN A 222 -14.02 -15.14 9.38
CA GLN A 222 -15.43 -14.78 9.25
C GLN A 222 -15.88 -14.62 7.80
N GLN A 223 -14.94 -14.53 6.86
CA GLN A 223 -15.22 -14.47 5.43
C GLN A 223 -15.25 -15.86 4.79
N LEU A 224 -14.73 -16.86 5.50
CA LEU A 224 -14.72 -18.24 5.04
C LEU A 224 -16.05 -18.92 5.35
N ILE A 225 -16.38 -19.92 4.56
CA ILE A 225 -17.54 -20.79 4.85
C ILE A 225 -17.26 -21.55 6.15
N PRO A 226 -18.15 -21.50 7.16
CA PRO A 226 -17.97 -22.25 8.39
C PRO A 226 -17.73 -23.73 8.13
N GLY A 227 -16.76 -24.35 8.84
CA GLY A 227 -16.37 -25.73 8.63
C GLY A 227 -17.53 -26.73 8.54
N PRO A 228 -18.53 -26.72 9.46
CA PRO A 228 -19.71 -27.60 9.38
C PRO A 228 -20.54 -27.40 8.10
N VAL A 229 -20.68 -26.13 7.65
CA VAL A 229 -21.42 -25.79 6.42
C VAL A 229 -20.64 -26.30 5.20
N PHE A 230 -19.33 -26.10 5.20
CA PHE A 230 -18.46 -26.62 4.15
C PHE A 230 -18.52 -28.16 4.08
N ALA A 231 -18.47 -28.85 5.21
CA ALA A 231 -18.58 -30.29 5.27
C ALA A 231 -19.92 -30.81 4.69
N THR A 232 -21.02 -30.13 5.01
CA THR A 232 -22.34 -30.42 4.44
C THR A 232 -22.40 -30.20 2.94
N MET A 233 -21.86 -29.06 2.46
CA MET A 233 -21.78 -28.76 1.01
C MET A 233 -20.95 -29.82 0.28
N ARG A 234 -19.84 -30.22 0.86
CA ARG A 234 -18.95 -31.25 0.29
C ARG A 234 -19.59 -32.61 0.22
N ALA A 235 -20.39 -33.00 1.24
CA ALA A 235 -21.13 -34.26 1.25
C ALA A 235 -22.31 -34.28 0.24
N ALA A 236 -22.83 -33.10 -0.11
CA ALA A 236 -23.94 -32.96 -1.07
C ALA A 236 -23.53 -33.10 -2.55
N GLY A 237 -22.25 -32.94 -2.89
CA GLY A 237 -21.77 -33.09 -4.26
C GLY A 237 -20.38 -32.53 -4.49
N PRO A 238 -19.83 -32.62 -5.72
CA PRO A 238 -18.54 -32.08 -6.06
C PRO A 238 -18.55 -30.55 -5.94
N LEU A 239 -17.46 -30.01 -5.40
CA LEU A 239 -17.29 -28.54 -5.33
C LEU A 239 -17.19 -27.95 -6.75
N PRO A 240 -17.69 -26.73 -6.96
CA PRO A 240 -17.64 -26.05 -8.27
C PRO A 240 -16.23 -25.61 -8.69
N ILE A 241 -15.20 -26.00 -7.92
CA ILE A 241 -13.81 -25.68 -8.17
C ILE A 241 -13.08 -26.96 -8.55
N PRO A 242 -12.33 -27.01 -9.67
CA PRO A 242 -11.51 -28.15 -10.06
C PRO A 242 -10.28 -28.25 -9.16
N ALA A 243 -10.47 -28.67 -7.92
CA ALA A 243 -9.42 -28.88 -6.96
C ALA A 243 -9.52 -30.31 -6.37
N PRO A 244 -8.38 -30.92 -6.00
CA PRO A 244 -8.38 -32.20 -5.30
C PRO A 244 -9.19 -32.13 -3.99
N ASP A 245 -9.84 -33.24 -3.64
CA ASP A 245 -10.74 -33.34 -2.48
C ASP A 245 -10.06 -33.18 -1.14
N THR A 246 -8.76 -33.36 -1.06
CA THR A 246 -7.97 -33.23 0.18
C THR A 246 -6.85 -32.21 0.04
N ALA A 247 -6.53 -31.57 1.16
CA ALA A 247 -5.40 -30.62 1.21
C ALA A 247 -4.07 -31.32 0.88
N ASP A 248 -3.89 -32.58 1.32
CA ASP A 248 -2.68 -33.34 1.06
C ASP A 248 -2.51 -33.67 -0.43
N ALA A 249 -3.58 -34.07 -1.10
CA ALA A 249 -3.55 -34.31 -2.55
C ALA A 249 -3.26 -33.03 -3.32
N TRP A 250 -3.87 -31.90 -2.93
CA TRP A 250 -3.60 -30.60 -3.52
C TRP A 250 -2.15 -30.15 -3.31
N LEU A 251 -1.64 -30.29 -2.09
CA LEU A 251 -0.24 -29.95 -1.76
C LEU A 251 0.74 -30.85 -2.50
N ALA A 252 0.45 -32.17 -2.61
CA ALA A 252 1.30 -33.10 -3.35
C ALA A 252 1.41 -32.72 -4.84
N GLU A 253 0.27 -32.38 -5.46
CA GLU A 253 0.26 -31.90 -6.84
C GLU A 253 1.10 -30.61 -7.00
N ARG A 254 0.94 -29.66 -6.07
CA ARG A 254 1.69 -28.38 -6.11
C ARG A 254 3.18 -28.58 -5.89
N ARG A 255 3.56 -29.45 -4.95
CA ARG A 255 4.97 -29.82 -4.72
C ARG A 255 5.60 -30.46 -5.96
N THR A 256 4.91 -31.38 -6.61
CA THR A 256 5.38 -32.01 -7.85
C THR A 256 5.56 -30.97 -8.96
N ARG A 257 4.59 -30.07 -9.11
CA ARG A 257 4.67 -28.99 -10.09
C ARG A 257 5.82 -28.04 -9.79
N LEU A 258 6.02 -27.66 -8.53
CA LEU A 258 7.13 -26.81 -8.09
C LEU A 258 8.48 -27.49 -8.35
N ALA A 259 8.64 -28.75 -7.93
CA ALA A 259 9.87 -29.54 -8.16
C ALA A 259 10.23 -29.59 -9.65
N ARG A 260 9.25 -29.86 -10.51
CA ARG A 260 9.47 -29.86 -11.96
C ARG A 260 9.93 -28.49 -12.48
N ARG A 261 9.32 -27.39 -12.00
CA ARG A 261 9.71 -26.04 -12.41
C ARG A 261 11.10 -25.67 -11.90
N LEU A 262 11.44 -26.05 -10.67
CA LEU A 262 12.78 -25.83 -10.13
C LEU A 262 13.84 -26.60 -10.93
N ALA A 263 13.61 -27.88 -11.25
CA ALA A 263 14.51 -28.65 -12.08
C ALA A 263 14.66 -28.06 -13.50
N GLU A 264 13.59 -27.50 -14.07
CA GLU A 264 13.67 -26.80 -15.35
C GLU A 264 14.56 -25.54 -15.27
N VAL A 265 14.41 -24.75 -14.19
CA VAL A 265 15.24 -23.56 -13.96
C VAL A 265 16.69 -23.94 -13.71
N GLU A 266 16.94 -24.97 -12.88
CA GLU A 266 18.29 -25.50 -12.61
C GLU A 266 19.00 -25.91 -13.89
N ARG A 267 18.35 -26.70 -14.72
CA ARG A 267 18.89 -27.10 -16.03
C ARG A 267 19.21 -25.91 -16.93
N LYS A 268 18.34 -24.91 -16.97
CA LYS A 268 18.57 -23.69 -17.76
C LYS A 268 19.73 -22.87 -17.19
N ALA A 269 19.91 -22.86 -15.87
CA ALA A 269 21.03 -22.21 -15.20
C ALA A 269 22.36 -22.91 -15.51
N GLU A 270 22.38 -24.23 -15.49
CA GLU A 270 23.56 -25.05 -15.84
C GLU A 270 23.98 -24.86 -17.30
N THR A 271 23.02 -24.67 -18.20
CA THR A 271 23.27 -24.44 -19.63
C THR A 271 23.44 -22.97 -20.00
N ASP A 272 23.43 -22.05 -19.03
CA ASP A 272 23.49 -20.59 -19.20
C ASP A 272 22.43 -20.04 -20.21
N THR A 273 21.27 -20.68 -20.23
CA THR A 273 20.14 -20.31 -21.12
C THR A 273 19.05 -19.51 -20.43
N LEU A 274 19.32 -19.05 -19.20
CA LEU A 274 18.41 -18.12 -18.51
C LEU A 274 18.62 -16.71 -19.06
N GLU A 275 17.67 -16.23 -19.84
CA GLU A 275 17.63 -14.82 -20.25
C GLU A 275 17.51 -13.93 -19.01
N ASP A 276 18.27 -12.84 -18.96
CA ASP A 276 18.24 -11.82 -17.90
C ASP A 276 18.57 -12.30 -16.47
N VAL A 277 19.08 -13.53 -16.30
CA VAL A 277 19.48 -14.06 -14.99
C VAL A 277 20.92 -14.55 -15.05
N GLN A 278 21.76 -14.02 -14.19
CA GLN A 278 23.17 -14.43 -14.05
C GLN A 278 23.40 -15.03 -12.66
N LEU A 279 23.89 -16.24 -12.61
CA LEU A 279 24.36 -16.92 -11.40
C LEU A 279 25.90 -16.86 -11.36
N SER A 280 26.45 -16.03 -10.49
CA SER A 280 27.90 -15.95 -10.32
C SER A 280 28.27 -16.00 -8.85
N LEU A 281 29.20 -16.93 -8.48
CA LEU A 281 29.73 -17.06 -7.12
C LEU A 281 28.65 -17.10 -6.01
N GLY A 282 27.52 -17.80 -6.25
CA GLY A 282 26.43 -17.92 -5.30
C GLY A 282 25.55 -16.66 -5.17
N LYS A 283 25.75 -15.68 -6.05
CA LYS A 283 24.90 -14.48 -6.13
C LYS A 283 24.00 -14.56 -7.35
N LEU A 284 22.71 -14.36 -7.13
CA LEU A 284 21.71 -14.22 -8.17
C LEU A 284 21.62 -12.75 -8.58
N ARG A 285 21.88 -12.46 -9.85
CA ARG A 285 21.65 -11.15 -10.47
C ARG A 285 20.53 -11.28 -11.49
N ILE A 286 19.45 -10.56 -11.28
CA ILE A 286 18.30 -10.53 -12.19
C ILE A 286 18.31 -9.15 -12.85
N SER A 287 18.38 -9.12 -14.19
CA SER A 287 18.20 -7.90 -14.95
C SER A 287 16.72 -7.48 -14.91
N PRO A 288 16.39 -6.19 -14.79
CA PRO A 288 15.02 -5.75 -14.92
C PRO A 288 14.44 -6.23 -16.25
N LEU A 289 13.25 -6.79 -16.23
CA LEU A 289 12.51 -7.10 -17.44
C LEU A 289 12.42 -5.84 -18.30
N LYS A 290 13.02 -5.87 -19.47
CA LYS A 290 12.83 -4.81 -20.45
C LYS A 290 11.34 -4.81 -20.83
N ALA A 291 10.74 -3.64 -20.89
CA ALA A 291 9.42 -3.51 -21.49
C ALA A 291 9.54 -3.96 -22.96
N VAL A 292 9.19 -5.19 -23.21
CA VAL A 292 9.17 -5.74 -24.58
C VAL A 292 7.81 -5.40 -25.17
N THR A 293 7.68 -4.15 -25.58
CA THR A 293 6.66 -3.82 -26.58
C THR A 293 7.34 -4.04 -27.92
N PRO A 294 6.95 -5.04 -28.73
CA PRO A 294 7.48 -5.19 -30.07
C PRO A 294 7.27 -3.87 -30.82
N ALA A 295 8.29 -3.40 -31.54
CA ALA A 295 8.18 -2.16 -32.33
C ALA A 295 6.99 -2.19 -33.30
N GLU A 296 6.61 -3.39 -33.75
CA GLU A 296 5.43 -3.65 -34.57
C GLU A 296 4.13 -3.42 -33.79
N ALA A 297 4.08 -3.71 -32.48
CA ALA A 297 2.91 -3.46 -31.64
C ALA A 297 2.68 -1.96 -31.44
N ASP A 298 3.74 -1.18 -31.20
CA ASP A 298 3.63 0.29 -31.09
C ASP A 298 3.19 0.92 -32.41
N SER A 299 3.70 0.43 -33.54
CA SER A 299 3.28 0.91 -34.85
C SER A 299 1.85 0.48 -35.24
N ALA A 300 1.36 -0.65 -34.73
CA ALA A 300 0.00 -1.14 -34.93
C ALA A 300 -1.02 -0.50 -33.98
N LEU A 301 -0.62 -0.06 -32.81
CA LEU A 301 -1.52 0.51 -31.81
C LEU A 301 -2.23 1.77 -32.31
N ALA A 302 -1.52 2.72 -32.90
CA ALA A 302 -2.10 3.96 -33.37
C ALA A 302 -3.14 3.75 -34.53
N PRO A 303 -2.89 2.92 -35.56
CA PRO A 303 -3.89 2.57 -36.53
C PRO A 303 -5.08 1.80 -35.96
N LEU A 304 -4.84 0.88 -35.00
CA LEU A 304 -5.93 0.12 -34.37
C LEU A 304 -6.84 1.04 -33.55
N TYR A 305 -6.27 1.96 -32.78
CA TYR A 305 -7.05 2.96 -32.06
C TYR A 305 -7.80 3.91 -32.97
N ALA A 306 -7.25 4.23 -34.15
CA ALA A 306 -7.93 5.06 -35.15
C ALA A 306 -9.16 4.38 -35.75
N HIS A 307 -9.21 3.05 -35.76
CA HIS A 307 -10.38 2.27 -36.20
C HIS A 307 -11.45 2.12 -35.11
N LEU A 308 -11.12 2.40 -33.84
CA LEU A 308 -12.14 2.38 -32.80
C LEU A 308 -12.98 3.66 -32.91
N PRO A 309 -14.32 3.53 -32.92
CA PRO A 309 -15.16 4.71 -32.90
C PRO A 309 -14.92 5.50 -31.62
N ALA A 310 -14.74 6.81 -31.72
CA ALA A 310 -14.72 7.70 -30.58
C ALA A 310 -16.12 7.73 -29.96
N ILE A 311 -16.32 6.92 -28.93
CA ILE A 311 -17.60 6.82 -28.21
C ILE A 311 -17.51 7.73 -26.97
N ARG A 312 -18.48 8.62 -26.82
CA ARG A 312 -18.63 9.37 -25.56
C ARG A 312 -19.14 8.42 -24.49
N ILE A 313 -18.70 8.63 -23.25
CA ILE A 313 -19.16 7.81 -22.11
C ILE A 313 -20.68 7.83 -21.96
N THR A 314 -21.32 8.95 -22.31
CA THR A 314 -22.76 9.10 -22.37
C THR A 314 -23.42 8.15 -23.35
N ASP A 315 -22.84 8.00 -24.54
CA ASP A 315 -23.36 7.13 -25.58
C ASP A 315 -23.17 5.66 -25.22
N LEU A 316 -22.01 5.33 -24.60
CA LEU A 316 -21.73 4.00 -24.09
C LEU A 316 -22.73 3.59 -23.00
N LEU A 317 -23.01 4.47 -22.04
CA LEU A 317 -23.99 4.19 -20.98
C LEU A 317 -25.41 4.06 -21.53
N ALA A 318 -25.79 4.86 -22.51
CA ALA A 318 -27.09 4.73 -23.18
C ALA A 318 -27.19 3.40 -23.97
N GLU A 319 -26.09 2.94 -24.55
CA GLU A 319 -26.04 1.66 -25.24
C GLU A 319 -26.11 0.48 -24.26
N VAL A 320 -25.35 0.54 -23.15
CA VAL A 320 -25.41 -0.46 -22.07
C VAL A 320 -26.82 -0.52 -21.47
N ASP A 321 -27.46 0.65 -21.26
CA ASP A 321 -28.83 0.69 -20.76
C ASP A 321 -29.83 0.06 -21.75
N ARG A 322 -29.63 0.26 -23.04
CA ARG A 322 -30.45 -0.37 -24.07
C ARG A 322 -30.33 -1.91 -24.08
N TRP A 323 -29.15 -2.44 -23.74
CA TRP A 323 -28.91 -3.88 -23.66
C TRP A 323 -29.37 -4.49 -22.34
N THR A 324 -29.17 -3.81 -21.23
CA THR A 324 -29.38 -4.35 -19.89
C THR A 324 -30.65 -3.85 -19.21
N GLY A 325 -31.18 -2.68 -19.65
CA GLY A 325 -32.29 -2.01 -18.98
C GLY A 325 -31.97 -1.56 -17.56
N PHE A 326 -30.68 -1.33 -17.24
CA PHE A 326 -30.28 -1.05 -15.85
C PHE A 326 -30.95 0.21 -15.29
N SER A 327 -31.26 1.20 -16.11
CA SER A 327 -31.97 2.40 -15.64
C SER A 327 -33.38 2.09 -15.08
N GLN A 328 -34.00 0.99 -15.51
CA GLN A 328 -35.28 0.52 -14.98
C GLN A 328 -35.18 -0.11 -13.59
N CYS A 329 -33.96 -0.48 -13.17
CA CYS A 329 -33.71 -0.99 -11.82
C CYS A 329 -33.80 0.12 -10.77
N PHE A 330 -33.71 1.38 -11.17
CA PHE A 330 -33.86 2.52 -10.24
C PHE A 330 -35.34 2.80 -9.98
N THR A 331 -35.68 2.78 -8.71
CA THR A 331 -37.04 3.07 -8.29
C THR A 331 -37.08 4.34 -7.44
N HIS A 332 -38.14 5.09 -7.55
CA HIS A 332 -38.36 6.28 -6.74
C HIS A 332 -38.40 5.89 -5.24
N LEU A 333 -37.55 6.50 -4.44
CA LEU A 333 -37.32 6.13 -3.03
C LEU A 333 -38.60 6.11 -2.18
N GLN A 334 -39.56 7.00 -2.46
CA GLN A 334 -40.79 7.12 -1.68
C GLN A 334 -41.94 6.24 -2.21
N SER A 335 -42.07 6.08 -3.52
CA SER A 335 -43.21 5.38 -4.13
C SER A 335 -42.90 3.95 -4.55
N GLY A 336 -41.62 3.57 -4.64
CA GLY A 336 -41.19 2.26 -5.13
C GLY A 336 -41.51 2.03 -6.63
N ARG A 337 -42.01 3.05 -7.34
CA ARG A 337 -42.29 2.96 -8.78
C ARG A 337 -41.02 3.15 -9.58
N VAL A 338 -40.94 2.48 -10.71
CA VAL A 338 -39.89 2.72 -11.72
C VAL A 338 -40.02 4.17 -12.18
N ALA A 339 -38.90 4.83 -12.43
CA ALA A 339 -38.89 6.22 -12.88
C ALA A 339 -39.60 6.35 -14.22
N ASP A 340 -40.47 7.35 -14.33
CA ASP A 340 -41.23 7.62 -15.57
C ASP A 340 -40.32 8.03 -16.73
N GLU A 341 -39.14 8.60 -16.43
CA GLU A 341 -38.09 8.93 -17.40
C GLU A 341 -36.74 8.34 -17.01
N PRO A 342 -36.44 7.09 -17.42
CA PRO A 342 -35.15 6.45 -17.15
C PRO A 342 -33.95 7.23 -17.68
N ARG A 343 -34.11 7.99 -18.75
CA ARG A 343 -33.05 8.84 -19.35
C ARG A 343 -32.63 9.99 -18.44
N ALA A 344 -33.52 10.50 -17.63
CA ALA A 344 -33.19 11.55 -16.64
C ALA A 344 -32.24 11.01 -15.55
N ILE A 345 -32.37 9.72 -15.20
CA ILE A 345 -31.48 9.06 -14.25
C ILE A 345 -30.08 8.92 -14.84
N LEU A 346 -29.98 8.50 -16.12
CA LEU A 346 -28.71 8.44 -16.83
C LEU A 346 -28.01 9.80 -16.87
N THR A 347 -28.79 10.87 -17.14
CA THR A 347 -28.26 12.23 -17.16
C THR A 347 -27.77 12.68 -15.78
N ALA A 348 -28.47 12.30 -14.71
CA ALA A 348 -28.07 12.61 -13.35
C ALA A 348 -26.80 11.84 -12.93
N VAL A 349 -26.69 10.55 -13.26
CA VAL A 349 -25.51 9.72 -13.01
C VAL A 349 -24.29 10.27 -13.75
N LEU A 350 -24.47 10.78 -14.95
CA LEU A 350 -23.41 11.36 -15.78
C LEU A 350 -22.98 12.77 -15.34
N ALA A 351 -23.88 13.50 -14.70
CA ALA A 351 -23.54 14.82 -14.15
C ALA A 351 -22.76 14.74 -12.84
N ASP A 352 -22.83 13.59 -12.16
CA ASP A 352 -22.20 13.34 -10.86
C ASP A 352 -20.87 12.56 -10.99
N ALA A 353 -20.52 12.07 -12.18
CA ALA A 353 -19.30 11.31 -12.51
C ALA A 353 -18.20 12.19 -13.10
#